data_e9035ea5efd9ef80762f6760c25994ae
#
_entry.id   e9035ea5efd9ef80762f6760c25994ae
#
_cell.length_a   1.000
_cell.length_b   1.000
_cell.length_c   1.000
_cell.angle_alpha   90.00
_cell.angle_beta   90.00
_cell.angle_gamma   90.00
#
_symmetry.space_group_name_H-M   'P 1'
#
loop_
_entity.id
_entity.type
_entity.pdbx_description
1 polymer ?
#
loop_
_entity_poly.entity_id
_entity_poly.type
_entity_poly.pdbx_seq_one_letter_code
_entity_poly.pdbx_strand_id
1 'polypeptide(L)'
;MISIDVVSESNLWSKKIKRTNIFFNSLIKVFPKKYRFIKKKVSLTVLLSNNKNIKKLNKKFRNKNKATDVLSFPSEKKINIKKSPYIGDIVISYDFMNKPKALSILEFKNKVTKIFIHGFLHLLGYDHIKLKDFKVMLIEEEIIYQTIKKKIV
;
A
#
# COMPACT_ATOMS: atom_id res chain seq x y z
N MET A 1 -14.67 -1.03 9.58
CA MET A 1 -13.50 -1.92 9.49
C MET A 1 -13.01 -2.04 8.06
N ILE A 2 -11.72 -2.00 7.86
CA ILE A 2 -11.13 -2.17 6.54
C ILE A 2 -10.85 -3.65 6.30
N SER A 3 -11.22 -4.15 5.14
CA SER A 3 -10.79 -5.44 4.62
C SER A 3 -9.96 -5.25 3.36
N ILE A 4 -8.91 -6.04 3.23
CA ILE A 4 -7.99 -5.98 2.09
C ILE A 4 -8.09 -7.28 1.30
N ASP A 5 -8.44 -7.16 0.02
CA ASP A 5 -8.32 -8.25 -0.93
C ASP A 5 -6.93 -8.23 -1.53
N VAL A 6 -6.20 -9.33 -1.40
CA VAL A 6 -4.84 -9.44 -1.92
C VAL A 6 -4.84 -10.37 -3.11
N VAL A 7 -4.37 -9.87 -4.25
CA VAL A 7 -4.22 -10.65 -5.48
C VAL A 7 -2.74 -10.66 -5.84
N SER A 8 -2.19 -11.83 -6.12
CA SER A 8 -0.78 -11.99 -6.48
C SER A 8 -0.65 -12.44 -7.93
N GLU A 9 0.15 -11.73 -8.70
CA GLU A 9 0.47 -12.07 -10.09
C GLU A 9 1.74 -12.92 -10.21
N SER A 10 2.41 -13.20 -9.09
CA SER A 10 3.66 -13.94 -9.07
C SER A 10 3.79 -14.74 -7.78
N ASN A 11 4.22 -16.01 -7.90
CA ASN A 11 4.49 -16.85 -6.73
C ASN A 11 5.77 -16.45 -5.96
N LEU A 12 6.54 -15.50 -6.46
CA LEU A 12 7.72 -14.97 -5.77
C LEU A 12 7.34 -14.31 -4.44
N TRP A 13 6.18 -13.66 -4.41
CA TRP A 13 5.69 -13.01 -3.20
C TRP A 13 5.50 -13.96 -2.03
N SER A 14 4.93 -15.14 -2.29
CA SER A 14 4.67 -16.13 -1.24
C SER A 14 5.95 -16.77 -0.69
N LYS A 15 7.06 -16.68 -1.43
CA LYS A 15 8.38 -17.11 -0.94
C LYS A 15 8.94 -16.17 0.12
N LYS A 16 8.55 -14.91 0.08
CA LYS A 16 8.99 -13.88 1.06
C LYS A 16 7.95 -13.67 2.16
N ILE A 17 6.68 -13.68 1.81
CA ILE A 17 5.55 -13.50 2.72
C ILE A 17 4.60 -14.67 2.48
N LYS A 18 4.64 -15.67 3.33
CA LYS A 18 3.91 -16.95 3.12
C LYS A 18 2.40 -16.77 2.98
N ARG A 19 1.80 -15.87 3.76
CA ARG A 19 0.36 -15.62 3.78
C ARG A 19 0.11 -14.14 3.58
N THR A 20 0.17 -13.70 2.33
CA THR A 20 0.07 -12.28 1.97
C THR A 20 -1.24 -11.65 2.43
N ASN A 21 -2.36 -12.36 2.29
CA ASN A 21 -3.65 -11.87 2.74
C ASN A 21 -3.67 -11.59 4.25
N ILE A 22 -3.18 -12.52 5.05
CA ILE A 22 -3.08 -12.36 6.50
C ILE A 22 -2.14 -11.22 6.86
N PHE A 23 -1.01 -11.12 6.16
CA PHE A 23 -0.01 -10.07 6.39
C PHE A 23 -0.64 -8.66 6.28
N PHE A 24 -1.27 -8.35 5.15
CA PHE A 24 -1.84 -7.02 4.93
C PHE A 24 -3.02 -6.72 5.83
N ASN A 25 -3.90 -7.69 6.06
CA ASN A 25 -5.03 -7.50 6.97
C ASN A 25 -4.58 -7.33 8.42
N SER A 26 -3.49 -7.98 8.82
CA SER A 26 -2.89 -7.79 10.15
C SER A 26 -2.29 -6.40 10.32
N LEU A 27 -1.66 -5.85 9.28
CA LEU A 27 -1.13 -4.48 9.32
C LEU A 27 -2.25 -3.47 9.60
N ILE A 28 -3.35 -3.56 8.86
CA ILE A 28 -4.44 -2.60 8.98
C ILE A 28 -5.07 -2.60 10.38
N LYS A 29 -5.13 -3.75 11.04
CA LYS A 29 -5.66 -3.88 12.39
C LYS A 29 -4.87 -3.11 13.44
N VAL A 30 -3.60 -2.85 13.18
CA VAL A 30 -2.72 -2.13 14.11
C VAL A 30 -2.44 -0.68 13.69
N PHE A 31 -3.07 -0.22 12.62
CA PHE A 31 -3.01 1.20 12.22
C PHE A 31 -3.59 2.09 13.33
N PRO A 32 -3.22 3.38 13.39
CA PRO A 32 -3.89 4.34 14.27
C PRO A 32 -5.40 4.30 14.06
N LYS A 33 -6.13 4.49 15.15
CA LYS A 33 -7.61 4.39 15.17
C LYS A 33 -8.30 5.18 14.07
N LYS A 34 -7.82 6.40 13.76
CA LYS A 34 -8.41 7.26 12.73
C LYS A 34 -8.37 6.67 11.33
N TYR A 35 -7.48 5.70 11.07
CA TYR A 35 -7.33 5.05 9.77
C TYR A 35 -8.01 3.68 9.68
N ARG A 36 -8.66 3.21 10.74
CA ARG A 36 -9.24 1.86 10.77
C ARG A 36 -10.72 1.80 10.37
N PHE A 37 -11.39 2.94 10.26
CA PHE A 37 -12.81 3.02 9.87
C PHE A 37 -13.69 2.05 10.66
N ILE A 38 -13.59 2.08 11.99
CA ILE A 38 -14.20 1.08 12.90
C ILE A 38 -15.72 0.97 12.74
N LYS A 39 -16.39 2.10 12.46
CA LYS A 39 -17.86 2.18 12.38
C LYS A 39 -18.42 1.90 10.98
N LYS A 40 -17.59 1.64 9.98
CA LYS A 40 -17.99 1.45 8.59
C LYS A 40 -17.19 0.32 7.93
N LYS A 41 -17.82 -0.37 6.98
CA LYS A 41 -17.12 -1.34 6.15
C LYS A 41 -16.44 -0.61 5.01
N VAL A 42 -15.11 -0.74 4.93
CA VAL A 42 -14.27 -0.16 3.87
C VAL A 42 -13.42 -1.27 3.30
N SER A 43 -13.22 -1.29 2.00
CA SER A 43 -12.39 -2.28 1.34
C SER A 43 -11.43 -1.64 0.34
N LEU A 44 -10.31 -2.31 0.12
CA LEU A 44 -9.34 -1.98 -0.92
C LEU A 44 -8.70 -3.25 -1.46
N THR A 45 -8.06 -3.17 -2.60
CA THR A 45 -7.32 -4.28 -3.19
C THR A 45 -5.83 -3.96 -3.23
N VAL A 46 -5.02 -4.93 -2.85
CA VAL A 46 -3.56 -4.89 -3.05
C VAL A 46 -3.22 -5.90 -4.13
N LEU A 47 -2.65 -5.42 -5.23
CA LEU A 47 -2.15 -6.24 -6.32
C LEU A 47 -0.63 -6.38 -6.16
N LEU A 48 -0.19 -7.58 -5.86
CA LEU A 48 1.22 -7.93 -5.73
C LEU A 48 1.76 -8.32 -7.10
N SER A 49 2.51 -7.42 -7.72
CA SER A 49 2.88 -7.47 -9.13
C SER A 49 4.42 -7.51 -9.32
N ASN A 50 4.87 -7.16 -10.49
CA ASN A 50 6.27 -7.11 -10.91
C ASN A 50 6.53 -5.90 -11.80
N ASN A 51 7.80 -5.66 -12.15
CA ASN A 51 8.19 -4.53 -13.00
C ASN A 51 7.52 -4.52 -14.36
N LYS A 52 7.40 -5.68 -14.99
CA LYS A 52 6.79 -5.79 -16.32
C LYS A 52 5.35 -5.30 -16.33
N ASN A 53 4.56 -5.77 -15.37
CA ASN A 53 3.14 -5.46 -15.30
C ASN A 53 2.87 -4.04 -14.78
N ILE A 54 3.63 -3.60 -13.76
CA ILE A 54 3.44 -2.24 -13.23
C ILE A 54 3.86 -1.16 -14.24
N LYS A 55 4.86 -1.45 -15.08
CA LYS A 55 5.24 -0.57 -16.19
C LYS A 55 4.10 -0.37 -17.18
N LYS A 56 3.37 -1.45 -17.51
CA LYS A 56 2.20 -1.38 -18.40
C LYS A 56 1.11 -0.50 -17.80
N LEU A 57 0.82 -0.65 -16.51
CA LEU A 57 -0.17 0.14 -15.79
C LEU A 57 0.24 1.62 -15.73
N ASN A 58 1.50 1.88 -15.46
CA ASN A 58 2.04 3.25 -15.38
C ASN A 58 1.94 3.96 -16.73
N LYS A 59 2.25 3.25 -17.81
CA LYS A 59 2.09 3.78 -19.17
C LYS A 59 0.62 4.05 -19.50
N LYS A 60 -0.26 3.11 -19.22
CA LYS A 60 -1.69 3.20 -19.57
C LYS A 60 -2.42 4.31 -18.81
N PHE A 61 -2.18 4.42 -17.50
CA PHE A 61 -2.96 5.31 -16.62
C PHE A 61 -2.25 6.62 -16.26
N ARG A 62 -0.93 6.68 -16.38
CA ARG A 62 -0.14 7.88 -16.01
C ARG A 62 0.73 8.39 -17.15
N ASN A 63 0.69 7.74 -18.30
CA ASN A 63 1.49 8.09 -19.47
C ASN A 63 3.01 8.10 -19.20
N LYS A 64 3.46 7.21 -18.31
CA LYS A 64 4.88 7.04 -17.95
C LYS A 64 5.34 5.64 -18.32
N ASN A 65 6.19 5.52 -19.33
CA ASN A 65 6.68 4.22 -19.82
C ASN A 65 7.86 3.73 -18.99
N LYS A 66 7.65 3.52 -17.71
CA LYS A 66 8.68 3.00 -16.78
C LYS A 66 8.05 2.23 -15.63
N ALA A 67 8.81 1.29 -15.06
CA ALA A 67 8.43 0.62 -13.84
C ALA A 67 8.56 1.56 -12.64
N THR A 68 7.81 1.32 -11.59
CA THR A 68 7.85 2.05 -10.33
C THR A 68 7.63 1.06 -9.18
N ASP A 69 7.87 1.49 -7.97
CA ASP A 69 7.69 0.67 -6.76
C ASP A 69 6.21 0.43 -6.44
N VAL A 70 5.39 1.47 -6.54
CA VAL A 70 3.98 1.44 -6.17
C VAL A 70 3.15 2.35 -7.07
N LEU A 71 1.91 1.93 -7.34
CA LEU A 71 0.88 2.76 -7.95
C LEU A 71 -0.36 2.69 -7.08
N SER A 72 -1.00 3.83 -6.88
CA SER A 72 -2.29 3.91 -6.17
C SER A 72 -3.35 4.45 -7.10
N PHE A 73 -4.48 3.76 -7.14
CA PHE A 73 -5.63 4.13 -7.95
C PHE A 73 -6.83 4.35 -7.05
N PRO A 74 -7.03 5.58 -6.52
CA PRO A 74 -8.22 5.88 -5.74
C PRO A 74 -9.47 5.64 -6.57
N SER A 75 -10.51 5.06 -5.95
CA SER A 75 -11.78 4.81 -6.65
C SER A 75 -12.49 6.11 -7.00
N GLU A 76 -12.27 7.17 -6.23
CA GLU A 76 -12.84 8.51 -6.42
C GLU A 76 -11.83 9.59 -6.04
N LYS A 77 -11.95 10.80 -6.63
CA LYS A 77 -11.09 11.95 -6.31
C LYS A 77 -11.21 12.37 -4.84
N LYS A 78 -12.39 12.24 -4.26
CA LYS A 78 -12.64 12.44 -2.83
C LYS A 78 -13.32 11.20 -2.29
N ILE A 79 -12.79 10.68 -1.18
CA ILE A 79 -13.38 9.51 -0.54
C ILE A 79 -14.75 9.88 0.01
N ASN A 80 -15.77 9.21 -0.51
CA ASN A 80 -17.10 9.25 0.04
C ASN A 80 -17.52 7.84 0.45
N ILE A 81 -17.20 7.47 1.69
CA ILE A 81 -17.45 6.15 2.24
C ILE A 81 -18.94 5.80 2.28
N LYS A 82 -19.80 6.82 2.35
CA LYS A 82 -21.27 6.63 2.29
C LYS A 82 -21.73 6.20 0.90
N LYS A 83 -21.05 6.70 -0.15
CA LYS A 83 -21.37 6.42 -1.55
C LYS A 83 -20.73 5.15 -2.07
N SER A 84 -19.45 4.93 -1.69
CA SER A 84 -18.70 3.75 -2.10
C SER A 84 -17.79 3.31 -0.96
N PRO A 85 -18.00 2.11 -0.40
CA PRO A 85 -17.11 1.56 0.63
C PRO A 85 -15.76 1.09 0.04
N TYR A 86 -15.63 1.01 -1.28
CA TYR A 86 -14.38 0.62 -1.94
C TYR A 86 -13.52 1.85 -2.20
N ILE A 87 -12.30 1.87 -1.64
CA ILE A 87 -11.45 3.07 -1.69
C ILE A 87 -10.39 3.04 -2.79
N GLY A 88 -10.11 1.89 -3.36
CA GLY A 88 -9.22 1.81 -4.52
C GLY A 88 -8.26 0.65 -4.51
N ASP A 89 -7.27 0.72 -5.42
CA ASP A 89 -6.28 -0.31 -5.64
C ASP A 89 -4.86 0.21 -5.36
N ILE A 90 -4.04 -0.65 -4.75
CA ILE A 90 -2.61 -0.41 -4.57
C ILE A 90 -1.87 -1.52 -5.31
N VAL A 91 -0.96 -1.14 -6.22
CA VAL A 91 -0.14 -2.10 -6.98
C VAL A 91 1.30 -1.95 -6.53
N ILE A 92 1.93 -3.05 -6.13
CA ILE A 92 3.30 -3.05 -5.61
C ILE A 92 4.17 -3.96 -6.48
N SER A 93 5.36 -3.49 -6.88
CA SER A 93 6.31 -4.26 -7.68
C SER A 93 7.26 -5.07 -6.78
N TYR A 94 7.27 -6.39 -6.97
CA TYR A 94 8.20 -7.29 -6.28
C TYR A 94 9.67 -6.90 -6.52
N ASP A 95 10.01 -6.57 -7.76
CA ASP A 95 11.40 -6.27 -8.13
C ASP A 95 11.96 -5.08 -7.35
N PHE A 96 11.15 -4.06 -7.08
CA PHE A 96 11.56 -2.93 -6.25
C PHE A 96 11.67 -3.31 -4.77
N MET A 97 10.76 -4.13 -4.28
CA MET A 97 10.78 -4.56 -2.88
C MET A 97 11.97 -5.48 -2.58
N ASN A 98 12.40 -6.27 -3.57
CA ASN A 98 13.51 -7.21 -3.45
C ASN A 98 14.87 -6.58 -3.81
N LYS A 99 15.03 -5.30 -3.60
CA LYS A 99 16.30 -4.57 -3.78
C LYS A 99 16.79 -4.03 -2.45
N PRO A 100 18.05 -4.31 -2.08
CA PRO A 100 18.97 -5.27 -2.69
C PRO A 100 18.50 -6.72 -2.50
N LYS A 101 18.96 -7.62 -3.38
CA LYS A 101 18.54 -9.04 -3.36
C LYS A 101 18.89 -9.78 -2.08
N ALA A 102 19.84 -9.27 -1.31
CA ALA A 102 20.30 -9.87 -0.05
C ALA A 102 19.48 -9.47 1.17
N LEU A 103 18.32 -8.85 0.99
CA LEU A 103 17.44 -8.48 2.11
C LEU A 103 16.99 -9.69 2.90
N SER A 104 17.01 -9.59 4.23
CA SER A 104 16.33 -10.56 5.09
C SER A 104 14.82 -10.52 4.88
N ILE A 105 14.12 -11.55 5.33
CA ILE A 105 12.65 -11.59 5.27
C ILE A 105 12.06 -10.41 6.06
N LEU A 106 12.62 -10.08 7.23
CA LEU A 106 12.17 -8.95 8.04
C LEU A 106 12.37 -7.62 7.30
N GLU A 107 13.52 -7.40 6.71
CA GLU A 107 13.81 -6.19 5.94
C GLU A 107 12.87 -6.05 4.74
N PHE A 108 12.62 -7.15 4.03
CA PHE A 108 11.66 -7.19 2.93
C PHE A 108 10.24 -6.79 3.39
N LYS A 109 9.78 -7.41 4.48
CA LYS A 109 8.45 -7.10 5.06
C LYS A 109 8.34 -5.65 5.50
N ASN A 110 9.40 -5.09 6.10
CA ASN A 110 9.43 -3.69 6.53
C ASN A 110 9.33 -2.74 5.32
N LYS A 111 10.04 -3.06 4.25
CA LYS A 111 9.99 -2.28 3.02
C LYS A 111 8.60 -2.30 2.39
N VAL A 112 7.99 -3.48 2.32
CA VAL A 112 6.59 -3.65 1.84
C VAL A 112 5.61 -2.88 2.71
N THR A 113 5.79 -2.93 4.03
CA THR A 113 4.94 -2.19 4.98
C THR A 113 4.98 -0.68 4.72
N LYS A 114 6.18 -0.13 4.56
CA LYS A 114 6.34 1.31 4.29
C LYS A 114 5.69 1.72 2.97
N ILE A 115 5.86 0.93 1.93
CA ILE A 115 5.30 1.25 0.62
C ILE A 115 3.78 1.10 0.61
N PHE A 116 3.26 0.11 1.35
CA PHE A 116 1.82 -0.06 1.53
C PHE A 116 1.20 1.15 2.24
N ILE A 117 1.83 1.64 3.31
CA ILE A 117 1.38 2.84 4.02
C ILE A 117 1.30 4.03 3.07
N HIS A 118 2.35 4.24 2.28
CA HIS A 118 2.42 5.31 1.28
C HIS A 118 1.26 5.22 0.29
N GLY A 119 1.05 4.04 -0.29
CA GLY A 119 -0.05 3.80 -1.23
C GLY A 119 -1.42 3.98 -0.59
N PHE A 120 -1.58 3.53 0.64
CA PHE A 120 -2.82 3.69 1.41
C PHE A 120 -3.17 5.16 1.63
N LEU A 121 -2.20 5.98 2.01
CA LEU A 121 -2.43 7.42 2.20
C LEU A 121 -2.83 8.11 0.90
N HIS A 122 -2.25 7.71 -0.23
CA HIS A 122 -2.70 8.21 -1.53
C HIS A 122 -4.16 7.87 -1.82
N LEU A 123 -4.61 6.66 -1.44
CA LEU A 123 -6.03 6.29 -1.59
C LEU A 123 -6.94 7.21 -0.76
N LEU A 124 -6.45 7.71 0.37
CA LEU A 124 -7.19 8.63 1.24
C LEU A 124 -7.10 10.09 0.78
N GLY A 125 -6.39 10.37 -0.32
CA GLY A 125 -6.27 11.71 -0.88
C GLY A 125 -5.03 12.49 -0.49
N TYR A 126 -4.13 11.93 0.30
CA TYR A 126 -2.84 12.56 0.58
C TYR A 126 -2.01 12.61 -0.70
N ASP A 127 -1.26 13.69 -0.88
CA ASP A 127 -0.44 13.91 -2.07
C ASP A 127 0.92 14.48 -1.66
N HIS A 128 1.89 14.41 -2.58
CA HIS A 128 3.25 14.91 -2.34
C HIS A 128 3.77 15.83 -3.45
N ILE A 129 2.89 16.39 -4.27
CA ILE A 129 3.26 17.30 -5.37
C ILE A 129 3.73 18.64 -4.81
N LYS A 130 2.99 19.22 -3.85
CA LYS A 130 3.37 20.46 -3.18
C LYS A 130 4.22 20.15 -1.95
N LEU A 131 5.22 21.00 -1.67
CA LEU A 131 6.12 20.80 -0.53
C LEU A 131 5.35 20.68 0.81
N LYS A 132 4.32 21.49 1.02
CA LYS A 132 3.48 21.44 2.21
C LYS A 132 2.79 20.08 2.35
N ASP A 133 2.19 19.60 1.27
CA ASP A 133 1.49 18.31 1.23
C ASP A 133 2.46 17.14 1.41
N PHE A 134 3.64 17.24 0.82
CA PHE A 134 4.72 16.26 0.99
C PHE A 134 5.11 16.10 2.46
N LYS A 135 5.30 17.21 3.18
CA LYS A 135 5.65 17.21 4.61
C LYS A 135 4.55 16.59 5.47
N VAL A 136 3.29 16.92 5.19
CA VAL A 136 2.14 16.35 5.91
C VAL A 136 2.07 14.84 5.70
N MET A 137 2.25 14.39 4.47
CA MET A 137 2.22 12.97 4.14
C MET A 137 3.35 12.20 4.82
N LEU A 138 4.58 12.75 4.84
CA LEU A 138 5.72 12.15 5.54
C LEU A 138 5.45 11.96 7.04
N ILE A 139 4.85 12.96 7.68
CA ILE A 139 4.49 12.89 9.10
C ILE A 139 3.49 11.76 9.34
N GLU A 140 2.46 11.68 8.51
CA GLU A 140 1.44 10.63 8.63
C GLU A 140 2.00 9.23 8.37
N GLU A 141 2.86 9.09 7.37
CA GLU A 141 3.56 7.82 7.10
C GLU A 141 4.33 7.36 8.34
N GLU A 142 5.07 8.27 8.96
CA GLU A 142 5.89 7.96 10.12
C GLU A 142 5.03 7.60 11.34
N ILE A 143 3.94 8.30 11.58
CA ILE A 143 2.99 8.01 12.66
C ILE A 143 2.44 6.59 12.51
N ILE A 144 1.99 6.24 11.31
CA ILE A 144 1.44 4.91 11.05
C ILE A 144 2.52 3.84 11.24
N TYR A 145 3.71 4.04 10.65
CA TYR A 145 4.80 3.08 10.73
C TYR A 145 5.25 2.83 12.18
N GLN A 146 5.43 3.88 12.97
CA GLN A 146 5.81 3.75 14.37
C GLN A 146 4.74 3.06 15.20
N THR A 147 3.47 3.31 14.91
CA THR A 147 2.36 2.62 15.58
C THR A 147 2.39 1.12 15.31
N ILE A 148 2.63 0.72 14.06
CA ILE A 148 2.77 -0.68 13.66
C ILE A 148 3.96 -1.31 14.37
N LYS A 149 5.12 -0.65 14.33
CA LYS A 149 6.38 -1.14 14.91
C LYS A 149 6.25 -1.42 16.41
N LYS A 150 5.58 -0.54 17.15
CA LYS A 150 5.35 -0.71 18.60
C LYS A 150 4.47 -1.89 18.94
N LYS A 151 3.52 -2.24 18.06
CA LYS A 151 2.55 -3.31 18.33
C LYS A 151 3.02 -4.68 17.87
N ILE A 152 3.98 -4.73 16.95
CA ILE A 152 4.50 -5.99 16.39
C ILE A 152 5.73 -6.48 17.16
N VAL A 153 6.39 -5.61 17.88
CA VAL A 153 7.56 -5.98 18.72
C VAL A 153 7.08 -6.59 20.08
#